data_ead9f93ff18f2232bb4f1efa07842c67
#
_entry.id   ead9f93ff18f2232bb4f1efa07842c67
#
_cell.length_a   1.000
_cell.length_b   1.000
_cell.length_c   1.000
_cell.angle_alpha   90.00
_cell.angle_beta   90.00
_cell.angle_gamma   90.00
#
_symmetry.space_group_name_H-M   'P 1'
#
loop_
_entity.id
_entity.type
_entity.pdbx_description
1 polymer ?
#
loop_
_entity_poly.entity_id
_entity_poly.type
_entity_poly.pdbx_seq_one_letter_code
_entity_poly.pdbx_strand_id
1 'polypeptide(L)'
;MKDYVSALMSDVKAKNPAEPEFHQAVQEVAESLALVLDRHPEYRHDKILERIIEPERVVMFRVPWVDDRGTVQINRGFRIEMNSAIGPYKGGLRFHPSVNLGILKFLAFEQVFKNSLTTLPMGGGKGGSDFDPKGKTDHEVMRFCQSFMIELARHIGPNTDVPAGDIGVGGREIGYLFGQYKRLRNEFTGVLTGKGLNWGGSLIRPEATGYGAVYFAAEMLASRGETLEGKTCLVSGSGNVAQYTVEKLLDLGARPVTLSDSSGYIHDEAGIDRDKLKFVMALKNVRRGRIEEYATAYRTASYVRLDRTLGHNPLWTHKAQCAFPSATQNEINGVDAANLLRGGVYLVAEGANMPTDLDGVAQFVNGKILYGPGKAANAGGVAVSGLEMAQNSMRYGWLRQEVDDRLRLIMRSIHQACVTTAERFGVAGNYVAGANIAGFLKVADSMLDQGLV
;
A
#
# COMPACT_ATOMS: atom_id res chain seq x y z
N MET A 1 26.14 15.59 -5.93
CA MET A 1 24.84 14.94 -5.69
C MET A 1 23.95 15.66 -4.67
N LYS A 2 24.44 16.04 -3.48
CA LYS A 2 23.61 16.80 -2.52
C LYS A 2 23.00 18.06 -3.15
N ASP A 3 23.77 18.78 -3.97
CA ASP A 3 23.28 19.98 -4.68
C ASP A 3 22.17 19.67 -5.68
N TYR A 4 22.27 18.53 -6.40
CA TYR A 4 21.21 18.10 -7.32
C TYR A 4 19.90 17.78 -6.57
N VAL A 5 19.96 16.96 -5.51
CA VAL A 5 18.77 16.62 -4.69
C VAL A 5 18.16 17.88 -4.05
N SER A 6 19.00 18.79 -3.56
CA SER A 6 18.53 20.05 -2.96
C SER A 6 17.84 20.95 -4.00
N ALA A 7 18.41 21.07 -5.20
CA ALA A 7 17.80 21.83 -6.29
C ALA A 7 16.48 21.21 -6.77
N LEU A 8 16.47 19.90 -6.95
CA LEU A 8 15.26 19.14 -7.30
C LEU A 8 14.15 19.36 -6.27
N MET A 9 14.46 19.22 -4.97
CA MET A 9 13.49 19.41 -3.90
C MET A 9 13.00 20.84 -3.78
N SER A 10 13.85 21.83 -4.10
CA SER A 10 13.45 23.23 -4.18
C SER A 10 12.39 23.44 -5.28
N ASP A 11 12.63 22.88 -6.48
CA ASP A 11 11.68 22.96 -7.59
C ASP A 11 10.38 22.23 -7.28
N VAL A 12 10.45 21.02 -6.70
CA VAL A 12 9.29 20.25 -6.32
C VAL A 12 8.41 21.01 -5.31
N LYS A 13 9.02 21.61 -4.28
CA LYS A 13 8.30 22.40 -3.28
C LYS A 13 7.69 23.67 -3.89
N ALA A 14 8.39 24.32 -4.79
CA ALA A 14 7.88 25.54 -5.46
C ALA A 14 6.67 25.24 -6.34
N LYS A 15 6.70 24.12 -7.08
CA LYS A 15 5.60 23.70 -7.98
C LYS A 15 4.41 23.09 -7.22
N ASN A 16 4.64 22.53 -6.05
CA ASN A 16 3.65 21.78 -5.28
C ASN A 16 3.52 22.34 -3.85
N PRO A 17 3.10 23.60 -3.69
CA PRO A 17 2.99 24.20 -2.36
C PRO A 17 1.95 23.44 -1.52
N ALA A 18 2.22 23.27 -0.21
CA ALA A 18 1.33 22.62 0.76
C ALA A 18 1.02 21.12 0.49
N GLU A 19 1.97 20.40 -0.11
CA GLU A 19 1.87 18.93 -0.33
C GLU A 19 2.96 18.15 0.45
N PRO A 20 2.98 18.17 1.79
CA PRO A 20 4.09 17.66 2.59
C PRO A 20 4.34 16.16 2.41
N GLU A 21 3.30 15.34 2.25
CA GLU A 21 3.43 13.89 2.04
C GLU A 21 4.09 13.60 0.67
N PHE A 22 3.75 14.39 -0.35
CA PHE A 22 4.39 14.27 -1.65
C PHE A 22 5.87 14.68 -1.60
N HIS A 23 6.18 15.78 -0.89
CA HIS A 23 7.57 16.20 -0.69
C HIS A 23 8.40 15.13 0.03
N GLN A 24 7.85 14.51 1.07
CA GLN A 24 8.51 13.43 1.82
C GLN A 24 8.81 12.24 0.92
N ALA A 25 7.85 11.77 0.14
CA ALA A 25 8.04 10.62 -0.75
C ALA A 25 9.08 10.89 -1.85
N VAL A 26 9.04 12.08 -2.45
CA VAL A 26 10.03 12.45 -3.47
C VAL A 26 11.43 12.56 -2.87
N GLN A 27 11.57 13.13 -1.68
CA GLN A 27 12.86 13.26 -1.01
C GLN A 27 13.49 11.90 -0.69
N GLU A 28 12.70 10.96 -0.12
CA GLU A 28 13.16 9.60 0.20
C GLU A 28 13.71 8.88 -1.05
N VAL A 29 12.98 8.97 -2.14
CA VAL A 29 13.38 8.35 -3.41
C VAL A 29 14.62 9.05 -3.98
N ALA A 30 14.63 10.39 -4.07
CA ALA A 30 15.74 11.15 -4.63
C ALA A 30 17.06 10.93 -3.89
N GLU A 31 17.03 10.82 -2.55
CA GLU A 31 18.20 10.50 -1.74
C GLU A 31 18.77 9.11 -2.06
N SER A 32 17.90 8.13 -2.25
CA SER A 32 18.32 6.78 -2.67
C SER A 32 18.91 6.77 -4.07
N LEU A 33 18.34 7.55 -4.99
CA LEU A 33 18.75 7.59 -6.40
C LEU A 33 20.05 8.36 -6.65
N ALA A 34 20.55 9.12 -5.68
CA ALA A 34 21.86 9.77 -5.76
C ALA A 34 22.96 8.78 -6.15
N LEU A 35 22.88 7.53 -5.67
CA LEU A 35 23.82 6.46 -6.00
C LEU A 35 23.76 6.00 -7.45
N VAL A 36 22.61 6.11 -8.07
CA VAL A 36 22.35 5.68 -9.46
C VAL A 36 22.75 6.77 -10.44
N LEU A 37 22.29 7.99 -10.20
CA LEU A 37 22.43 9.13 -11.11
C LEU A 37 23.90 9.54 -11.35
N ASP A 38 24.82 9.18 -10.46
CA ASP A 38 26.25 9.37 -10.67
C ASP A 38 26.86 8.31 -11.62
N ARG A 39 26.26 7.12 -11.68
CA ARG A 39 26.72 6.03 -12.54
C ARG A 39 26.03 6.00 -13.91
N HIS A 40 24.92 6.69 -14.03
CA HIS A 40 24.02 6.71 -15.20
C HIS A 40 23.72 8.16 -15.61
N PRO A 41 24.70 8.88 -16.24
CA PRO A 41 24.52 10.28 -16.64
C PRO A 41 23.38 10.48 -17.65
N GLU A 42 23.01 9.46 -18.42
CA GLU A 42 21.90 9.44 -19.35
C GLU A 42 20.56 9.74 -18.66
N TYR A 43 20.33 9.21 -17.46
CA TYR A 43 19.09 9.48 -16.72
C TYR A 43 18.94 10.95 -16.29
N ARG A 44 20.08 11.61 -16.01
CA ARG A 44 20.11 13.05 -15.70
C ARG A 44 19.94 13.90 -16.95
N HIS A 45 20.59 13.52 -18.05
CA HIS A 45 20.50 14.21 -19.33
C HIS A 45 19.05 14.27 -19.79
N ASP A 46 18.32 13.14 -19.71
CA ASP A 46 16.94 13.02 -20.17
C ASP A 46 15.91 13.34 -19.08
N LYS A 47 16.39 13.87 -17.92
CA LYS A 47 15.56 14.31 -16.79
C LYS A 47 14.54 13.25 -16.35
N ILE A 48 14.99 12.00 -16.30
CA ILE A 48 14.08 10.85 -16.01
C ILE A 48 13.39 11.00 -14.65
N LEU A 49 14.12 11.38 -13.61
CA LEU A 49 13.52 11.54 -12.27
C LEU A 49 12.52 12.70 -12.25
N GLU A 50 12.86 13.83 -12.83
CA GLU A 50 11.96 14.99 -12.94
C GLU A 50 10.67 14.63 -13.70
N ARG A 51 10.78 13.83 -14.77
CA ARG A 51 9.63 13.33 -15.54
C ARG A 51 8.78 12.35 -14.74
N ILE A 52 9.37 11.48 -13.92
CA ILE A 52 8.61 10.56 -13.04
C ILE A 52 7.89 11.32 -11.93
N ILE A 53 8.44 12.43 -11.44
CA ILE A 53 7.84 13.27 -10.38
C ILE A 53 6.60 14.02 -10.91
N GLU A 54 6.61 14.46 -12.17
CA GLU A 54 5.44 15.10 -12.79
C GLU A 54 4.47 14.05 -13.30
N PRO A 55 3.19 14.07 -12.89
CA PRO A 55 2.18 13.17 -13.46
C PRO A 55 2.05 13.35 -14.99
N GLU A 56 1.94 12.25 -15.74
CA GLU A 56 1.62 12.32 -17.17
C GLU A 56 0.25 12.99 -17.37
N ARG A 57 -0.69 12.79 -16.45
CA ARG A 57 -2.00 13.43 -16.48
C ARG A 57 -2.65 13.48 -15.10
N VAL A 58 -3.34 14.58 -14.83
CA VAL A 58 -4.23 14.75 -13.67
C VAL A 58 -5.63 15.06 -14.18
N VAL A 59 -6.59 14.21 -13.80
CA VAL A 59 -8.01 14.42 -14.07
C VAL A 59 -8.69 14.78 -12.77
N MET A 60 -9.33 15.95 -12.72
CA MET A 60 -10.15 16.40 -11.60
C MET A 60 -11.54 16.75 -12.11
N PHE A 61 -12.56 16.25 -11.42
CA PHE A 61 -13.94 16.44 -11.83
C PHE A 61 -14.88 16.59 -10.63
N ARG A 62 -16.02 17.22 -10.90
CA ARG A 62 -17.11 17.38 -9.92
C ARG A 62 -17.98 16.12 -9.91
N VAL A 63 -18.35 15.65 -8.71
CA VAL A 63 -19.22 14.50 -8.49
C VAL A 63 -20.49 14.97 -7.76
N PRO A 64 -21.56 15.36 -8.47
CA PRO A 64 -22.85 15.69 -7.88
C PRO A 64 -23.66 14.42 -7.64
N TRP A 65 -24.27 14.29 -6.45
CA TRP A 65 -25.16 13.17 -6.13
C TRP A 65 -26.24 13.60 -5.14
N VAL A 66 -27.28 12.79 -4.97
CA VAL A 66 -28.39 13.11 -4.08
C VAL A 66 -28.41 12.14 -2.91
N ASP A 67 -28.46 12.66 -1.70
CA ASP A 67 -28.57 11.86 -0.48
C ASP A 67 -30.00 11.30 -0.27
N ASP A 68 -30.21 10.52 0.78
CA ASP A 68 -31.52 9.89 1.08
C ASP A 68 -32.59 10.90 1.51
N ARG A 69 -32.19 12.15 1.81
CA ARG A 69 -33.09 13.27 2.13
C ARG A 69 -33.52 14.07 0.89
N GLY A 70 -33.02 13.70 -0.30
CA GLY A 70 -33.24 14.44 -1.52
C GLY A 70 -32.34 15.68 -1.69
N THR A 71 -31.32 15.86 -0.83
CA THR A 71 -30.42 17.01 -0.88
C THR A 71 -29.27 16.72 -1.85
N VAL A 72 -28.96 17.71 -2.71
CA VAL A 72 -27.80 17.62 -3.62
C VAL A 72 -26.51 17.78 -2.84
N GLN A 73 -25.63 16.82 -3.01
CA GLN A 73 -24.28 16.80 -2.47
C GLN A 73 -23.27 16.96 -3.61
N ILE A 74 -22.11 17.56 -3.32
CA ILE A 74 -21.05 17.82 -4.30
C ILE A 74 -19.72 17.41 -3.70
N ASN A 75 -19.03 16.48 -4.36
CA ASN A 75 -17.68 16.05 -4.03
C ASN A 75 -16.73 16.30 -5.19
N ARG A 76 -15.43 16.20 -4.93
CA ARG A 76 -14.37 16.23 -5.94
C ARG A 76 -13.93 14.80 -6.23
N GLY A 77 -13.84 14.48 -7.52
CA GLY A 77 -13.22 13.25 -8.00
C GLY A 77 -11.85 13.53 -8.61
N PHE A 78 -10.92 12.59 -8.44
CA PHE A 78 -9.55 12.70 -8.96
C PHE A 78 -9.09 11.38 -9.55
N ARG A 79 -8.28 11.47 -10.63
CA ARG A 79 -7.41 10.38 -11.10
C ARG A 79 -6.06 10.96 -11.48
N ILE A 80 -5.00 10.40 -10.92
CA ILE A 80 -3.61 10.75 -11.20
C ILE A 80 -3.03 9.61 -12.01
N GLU A 81 -2.75 9.86 -13.26
CA GLU A 81 -2.03 9.00 -14.19
C GLU A 81 -0.57 9.41 -14.13
N MET A 82 0.22 8.68 -13.30
CA MET A 82 1.56 9.14 -12.92
C MET A 82 2.61 8.77 -13.93
N ASN A 83 2.68 7.50 -14.31
CA ASN A 83 3.66 7.01 -15.27
C ASN A 83 3.16 5.72 -15.91
N SER A 84 3.25 5.62 -17.23
CA SER A 84 2.80 4.49 -18.05
C SER A 84 3.93 3.72 -18.75
N ALA A 85 5.18 4.05 -18.48
CA ALA A 85 6.32 3.47 -19.21
C ALA A 85 6.42 1.94 -19.18
N ILE A 86 5.87 1.29 -18.13
CA ILE A 86 5.93 -0.16 -17.98
C ILE A 86 4.56 -0.85 -18.09
N GLY A 87 3.51 -0.14 -18.44
CA GLY A 87 2.17 -0.69 -18.62
C GLY A 87 1.05 0.29 -18.28
N PRO A 88 -0.22 -0.14 -18.35
CA PRO A 88 -1.37 0.70 -18.03
C PRO A 88 -1.26 1.25 -16.60
N TYR A 89 -1.75 2.47 -16.39
CA TYR A 89 -1.78 3.05 -15.05
C TYR A 89 -2.53 2.13 -14.08
N LYS A 90 -1.97 1.89 -12.92
CA LYS A 90 -2.52 0.97 -11.93
C LYS A 90 -2.39 1.53 -10.53
N GLY A 91 -3.50 1.54 -9.80
CA GLY A 91 -3.53 1.94 -8.39
C GLY A 91 -4.95 2.20 -7.90
N GLY A 92 -5.12 2.24 -6.57
CA GLY A 92 -6.41 2.27 -5.91
C GLY A 92 -7.16 3.61 -6.04
N LEU A 93 -8.47 3.54 -5.76
CA LEU A 93 -9.33 4.69 -5.50
C LEU A 93 -9.53 4.79 -3.98
N ARG A 94 -9.36 5.97 -3.41
CA ARG A 94 -9.58 6.26 -1.98
C ARG A 94 -10.80 7.17 -1.82
N PHE A 95 -11.77 6.75 -0.99
CA PHE A 95 -12.88 7.60 -0.59
C PHE A 95 -12.74 7.96 0.89
N HIS A 96 -12.30 9.18 1.15
CA HIS A 96 -12.07 9.66 2.49
C HIS A 96 -12.03 11.20 2.52
N PRO A 97 -12.55 11.87 3.56
CA PRO A 97 -12.57 13.34 3.65
C PRO A 97 -11.19 14.03 3.51
N SER A 98 -10.12 13.32 3.86
CA SER A 98 -8.75 13.86 3.73
C SER A 98 -8.20 13.84 2.31
N VAL A 99 -8.90 13.25 1.33
CA VAL A 99 -8.41 13.15 -0.04
C VAL A 99 -8.28 14.52 -0.67
N ASN A 100 -7.07 14.81 -1.12
CA ASN A 100 -6.72 15.99 -1.89
C ASN A 100 -5.66 15.63 -2.95
N LEU A 101 -5.30 16.57 -3.79
CA LEU A 101 -4.35 16.35 -4.89
C LEU A 101 -2.97 15.90 -4.38
N GLY A 102 -2.44 16.51 -3.32
CA GLY A 102 -1.11 16.19 -2.78
C GLY A 102 -1.01 14.76 -2.25
N ILE A 103 -2.02 14.32 -1.47
CA ILE A 103 -2.10 12.94 -0.98
C ILE A 103 -2.19 11.95 -2.15
N LEU A 104 -2.95 12.26 -3.19
CA LEU A 104 -3.07 11.35 -4.32
C LEU A 104 -1.81 11.34 -5.21
N LYS A 105 -1.11 12.47 -5.37
CA LYS A 105 0.19 12.51 -6.05
C LYS A 105 1.24 11.71 -5.30
N PHE A 106 1.34 11.88 -3.98
CA PHE A 106 2.19 11.04 -3.13
C PHE A 106 1.95 9.55 -3.39
N LEU A 107 0.70 9.12 -3.27
CA LEU A 107 0.33 7.72 -3.45
C LEU A 107 0.54 7.21 -4.88
N ALA A 108 0.35 8.07 -5.89
CA ALA A 108 0.58 7.72 -7.29
C ALA A 108 2.08 7.56 -7.60
N PHE A 109 2.90 8.47 -7.08
CA PHE A 109 4.35 8.41 -7.19
C PHE A 109 4.93 7.14 -6.56
N GLU A 110 4.55 6.84 -5.32
CA GLU A 110 4.91 5.59 -4.63
C GLU A 110 4.47 4.35 -5.43
N GLN A 111 3.30 4.44 -6.08
CA GLN A 111 2.74 3.34 -6.84
C GLN A 111 3.58 2.98 -8.07
N VAL A 112 4.27 3.94 -8.70
CA VAL A 112 5.18 3.69 -9.83
C VAL A 112 6.28 2.69 -9.42
N PHE A 113 6.96 2.96 -8.31
CA PHE A 113 8.04 2.12 -7.81
C PHE A 113 7.53 0.77 -7.30
N LYS A 114 6.41 0.77 -6.58
CA LYS A 114 5.78 -0.46 -6.09
C LYS A 114 5.41 -1.41 -7.23
N ASN A 115 4.76 -0.89 -8.27
CA ASN A 115 4.30 -1.70 -9.40
C ASN A 115 5.48 -2.25 -10.21
N SER A 116 6.52 -1.46 -10.40
CA SER A 116 7.72 -1.88 -11.14
C SER A 116 8.43 -3.07 -10.47
N LEU A 117 8.42 -3.14 -9.14
CA LEU A 117 9.00 -4.26 -8.38
C LEU A 117 8.26 -5.58 -8.59
N THR A 118 6.96 -5.55 -8.90
CA THR A 118 6.16 -6.78 -9.06
C THR A 118 6.52 -7.62 -10.27
N THR A 119 7.37 -7.13 -11.16
CA THR A 119 7.68 -7.71 -12.48
C THR A 119 6.52 -7.72 -13.49
N LEU A 120 5.31 -7.40 -13.05
CA LEU A 120 4.13 -7.34 -13.91
C LEU A 120 4.09 -6.02 -14.71
N PRO A 121 3.50 -6.02 -15.93
CA PRO A 121 3.43 -4.83 -16.78
C PRO A 121 2.33 -3.86 -16.31
N MET A 122 2.65 -3.06 -15.31
CA MET A 122 1.73 -2.09 -14.70
C MET A 122 2.46 -0.79 -14.42
N GLY A 123 1.96 0.31 -14.97
CA GLY A 123 2.35 1.66 -14.62
C GLY A 123 1.84 2.10 -13.25
N GLY A 124 2.02 3.36 -12.90
CA GLY A 124 1.58 3.93 -11.63
C GLY A 124 0.44 4.93 -11.78
N GLY A 125 -0.57 4.81 -10.95
CA GLY A 125 -1.68 5.77 -10.86
C GLY A 125 -2.39 5.70 -9.52
N LYS A 126 -3.17 6.73 -9.21
CA LYS A 126 -3.98 6.79 -7.99
C LYS A 126 -5.19 7.69 -8.22
N GLY A 127 -6.26 7.44 -7.49
CA GLY A 127 -7.43 8.30 -7.58
C GLY A 127 -8.25 8.28 -6.31
N GLY A 128 -9.38 8.97 -6.34
CA GLY A 128 -10.28 8.99 -5.20
C GLY A 128 -11.16 10.23 -5.14
N SER A 129 -11.77 10.41 -3.99
CA SER A 129 -12.67 11.52 -3.70
C SER A 129 -12.64 11.87 -2.22
N ASP A 130 -12.96 13.12 -1.90
CA ASP A 130 -13.23 13.62 -0.55
C ASP A 130 -14.57 13.11 0.03
N PHE A 131 -15.24 12.20 -0.66
CA PHE A 131 -16.46 11.53 -0.18
C PHE A 131 -16.15 10.62 1.01
N ASP A 132 -16.95 10.72 2.07
CA ASP A 132 -16.89 9.80 3.22
C ASP A 132 -18.00 8.75 3.14
N PRO A 133 -17.68 7.47 2.89
CA PRO A 133 -18.67 6.41 2.86
C PRO A 133 -19.19 5.99 4.24
N LYS A 134 -18.53 6.45 5.33
CA LYS A 134 -18.97 6.10 6.68
C LYS A 134 -20.31 6.73 7.01
N GLY A 135 -21.22 5.92 7.55
CA GLY A 135 -22.54 6.36 7.93
C GLY A 135 -23.49 6.61 6.75
N LYS A 136 -23.06 6.36 5.51
CA LYS A 136 -23.91 6.41 4.32
C LYS A 136 -24.62 5.09 4.09
N THR A 137 -25.86 5.16 3.58
CA THR A 137 -26.59 3.97 3.15
C THR A 137 -25.98 3.37 1.89
N ASP A 138 -26.27 2.10 1.61
CA ASP A 138 -25.81 1.47 0.37
C ASP A 138 -26.34 2.17 -0.88
N HIS A 139 -27.54 2.74 -0.81
CA HIS A 139 -28.13 3.53 -1.91
C HIS A 139 -27.41 4.86 -2.12
N GLU A 140 -27.01 5.55 -1.07
CA GLU A 140 -26.21 6.78 -1.17
C GLU A 140 -24.83 6.48 -1.79
N VAL A 141 -24.14 5.44 -1.29
CA VAL A 141 -22.84 5.02 -1.84
C VAL A 141 -22.96 4.60 -3.30
N MET A 142 -24.03 3.89 -3.67
CA MET A 142 -24.28 3.51 -5.06
C MET A 142 -24.48 4.74 -5.96
N ARG A 143 -25.31 5.71 -5.57
CA ARG A 143 -25.51 6.94 -6.33
C ARG A 143 -24.24 7.74 -6.50
N PHE A 144 -23.44 7.85 -5.42
CA PHE A 144 -22.13 8.49 -5.48
C PHE A 144 -21.21 7.78 -6.46
N CYS A 145 -21.05 6.45 -6.36
CA CYS A 145 -20.19 5.65 -7.24
C CYS A 145 -20.62 5.76 -8.71
N GLN A 146 -21.93 5.79 -8.98
CA GLN A 146 -22.46 5.96 -10.33
C GLN A 146 -22.11 7.34 -10.90
N SER A 147 -22.31 8.40 -10.12
CA SER A 147 -21.92 9.76 -10.53
C SER A 147 -20.41 9.90 -10.74
N PHE A 148 -19.60 9.36 -9.82
CA PHE A 148 -18.14 9.34 -9.95
C PHE A 148 -17.68 8.65 -11.24
N MET A 149 -18.29 7.50 -11.57
CA MET A 149 -17.92 6.71 -12.75
C MET A 149 -18.35 7.36 -14.06
N ILE A 150 -19.39 8.21 -14.08
CA ILE A 150 -19.82 8.94 -15.30
C ILE A 150 -18.64 9.75 -15.87
N GLU A 151 -17.87 10.41 -15.03
CA GLU A 151 -16.71 11.16 -15.47
C GLU A 151 -15.48 10.25 -15.65
N LEU A 152 -15.19 9.40 -14.68
CA LEU A 152 -14.00 8.56 -14.68
C LEU A 152 -13.97 7.58 -15.88
N ALA A 153 -15.12 7.06 -16.32
CA ALA A 153 -15.19 6.08 -17.41
C ALA A 153 -14.57 6.55 -18.73
N ARG A 154 -14.41 7.87 -18.93
CA ARG A 154 -13.78 8.44 -20.12
C ARG A 154 -12.26 8.26 -20.17
N HIS A 155 -11.65 7.99 -19.02
CA HIS A 155 -10.21 8.01 -18.82
C HIS A 155 -9.62 6.63 -18.48
N ILE A 156 -10.46 5.66 -18.10
CA ILE A 156 -10.03 4.33 -17.68
C ILE A 156 -10.42 3.23 -18.68
N GLY A 157 -9.73 2.12 -18.61
CA GLY A 157 -9.98 0.94 -19.45
C GLY A 157 -8.95 -0.15 -19.19
N PRO A 158 -9.20 -1.39 -19.66
CA PRO A 158 -8.33 -2.54 -19.37
C PRO A 158 -6.90 -2.38 -19.87
N ASN A 159 -6.68 -1.57 -20.91
CA ASN A 159 -5.38 -1.34 -21.55
C ASN A 159 -4.82 0.08 -21.33
N THR A 160 -5.54 0.93 -20.60
CA THR A 160 -5.14 2.34 -20.38
C THR A 160 -4.88 2.59 -18.91
N ASP A 161 -5.90 2.40 -18.08
CA ASP A 161 -5.86 2.67 -16.64
C ASP A 161 -6.83 1.73 -15.91
N VAL A 162 -6.30 0.96 -14.96
CA VAL A 162 -7.07 -0.06 -14.22
C VAL A 162 -7.06 0.28 -12.73
N PRO A 163 -8.06 1.04 -12.24
CA PRO A 163 -8.18 1.34 -10.81
C PRO A 163 -8.47 0.10 -9.96
N ALA A 164 -8.24 0.21 -8.66
CA ALA A 164 -8.52 -0.80 -7.64
C ALA A 164 -9.19 -0.17 -6.42
N GLY A 165 -9.46 -0.97 -5.39
CA GLY A 165 -9.86 -0.48 -4.08
C GLY A 165 -8.69 0.07 -3.26
N ASP A 166 -9.02 0.95 -2.32
CA ASP A 166 -8.15 1.51 -1.28
C ASP A 166 -9.04 1.90 -0.08
N ILE A 167 -8.58 2.75 0.85
CA ILE A 167 -9.39 3.22 1.98
C ILE A 167 -10.75 3.74 1.50
N GLY A 168 -11.83 3.23 2.09
CA GLY A 168 -13.21 3.61 1.76
C GLY A 168 -13.74 3.03 0.45
N VAL A 169 -12.96 2.21 -0.26
CA VAL A 169 -13.37 1.54 -1.50
C VAL A 169 -13.09 0.05 -1.40
N GLY A 170 -14.08 -0.69 -1.00
CA GLY A 170 -14.06 -2.16 -0.92
C GLY A 170 -14.81 -2.81 -2.08
N GLY A 171 -15.14 -4.10 -1.92
CA GLY A 171 -15.85 -4.87 -2.94
C GLY A 171 -17.23 -4.30 -3.30
N ARG A 172 -17.94 -3.66 -2.36
CA ARG A 172 -19.22 -2.98 -2.59
C ARG A 172 -19.04 -1.82 -3.56
N GLU A 173 -18.12 -0.91 -3.27
CA GLU A 173 -17.84 0.26 -4.11
C GLU A 173 -17.33 -0.15 -5.49
N ILE A 174 -16.39 -1.12 -5.55
CA ILE A 174 -15.92 -1.69 -6.82
C ILE A 174 -17.09 -2.25 -7.63
N GLY A 175 -18.04 -2.91 -6.98
CA GLY A 175 -19.24 -3.43 -7.64
C GLY A 175 -20.07 -2.34 -8.28
N TYR A 176 -20.37 -1.27 -7.55
CA TYR A 176 -21.15 -0.14 -8.07
C TYR A 176 -20.42 0.61 -9.20
N LEU A 177 -19.12 0.82 -9.04
CA LEU A 177 -18.27 1.44 -10.06
C LEU A 177 -18.19 0.58 -11.34
N PHE A 178 -17.98 -0.72 -11.20
CA PHE A 178 -17.94 -1.63 -12.34
C PHE A 178 -19.27 -1.75 -13.08
N GLY A 179 -20.37 -1.85 -12.32
CA GLY A 179 -21.72 -1.90 -12.89
C GLY A 179 -22.03 -0.66 -13.74
N GLN A 180 -21.64 0.52 -13.26
CA GLN A 180 -21.83 1.77 -14.00
C GLN A 180 -20.90 1.86 -15.22
N TYR A 181 -19.62 1.48 -15.09
CA TYR A 181 -18.69 1.42 -16.22
C TYR A 181 -19.21 0.52 -17.33
N LYS A 182 -19.60 -0.73 -16.98
CA LYS A 182 -20.15 -1.70 -17.91
C LYS A 182 -21.37 -1.13 -18.69
N ARG A 183 -22.24 -0.39 -17.98
CA ARG A 183 -23.40 0.23 -18.60
C ARG A 183 -23.04 1.36 -19.56
N LEU A 184 -22.07 2.22 -19.18
CA LEU A 184 -21.64 3.36 -20.01
C LEU A 184 -20.88 2.93 -21.26
N ARG A 185 -20.02 1.92 -21.13
CA ARG A 185 -19.15 1.46 -22.23
C ARG A 185 -19.78 0.33 -23.06
N ASN A 186 -20.84 -0.30 -22.56
CA ASN A 186 -21.42 -1.52 -23.13
C ASN A 186 -20.39 -2.65 -23.30
N GLU A 187 -19.47 -2.78 -22.35
CA GLU A 187 -18.35 -3.73 -22.37
C GLU A 187 -18.22 -4.44 -21.03
N PHE A 188 -17.91 -5.74 -21.07
CA PHE A 188 -17.49 -6.51 -19.91
C PHE A 188 -15.99 -6.81 -20.03
N THR A 189 -15.17 -5.95 -19.42
CA THR A 189 -13.71 -5.97 -19.57
C THR A 189 -12.98 -6.12 -18.23
N GLY A 190 -11.65 -6.23 -18.29
CA GLY A 190 -10.77 -6.25 -17.13
C GLY A 190 -10.49 -4.89 -16.48
N VAL A 191 -11.33 -3.88 -16.72
CA VAL A 191 -11.27 -2.61 -16.00
C VAL A 191 -11.62 -2.82 -14.52
N LEU A 192 -10.96 -2.12 -13.61
CA LEU A 192 -11.05 -2.30 -12.16
C LEU A 192 -10.58 -3.67 -11.66
N THR A 193 -9.90 -3.70 -10.53
CA THR A 193 -9.56 -4.93 -9.80
C THR A 193 -10.10 -4.88 -8.38
N GLY A 194 -10.19 -6.06 -7.74
CA GLY A 194 -10.94 -6.24 -6.50
C GLY A 194 -12.41 -6.55 -6.77
N LYS A 195 -12.72 -7.06 -7.95
CA LYS A 195 -14.06 -7.49 -8.35
C LYS A 195 -14.51 -8.72 -7.54
N GLY A 196 -15.82 -8.94 -7.47
CA GLY A 196 -16.38 -10.17 -6.91
C GLY A 196 -16.02 -11.40 -7.75
N LEU A 197 -15.86 -12.54 -7.11
CA LEU A 197 -15.44 -13.79 -7.77
C LEU A 197 -16.38 -14.20 -8.91
N ASN A 198 -17.67 -13.94 -8.79
CA ASN A 198 -18.67 -14.27 -9.80
C ASN A 198 -18.60 -13.42 -11.07
N TRP A 199 -17.82 -12.34 -11.08
CA TRP A 199 -17.75 -11.38 -12.19
C TRP A 199 -16.34 -10.85 -12.45
N GLY A 200 -15.36 -11.76 -12.38
CA GLY A 200 -13.99 -11.52 -12.82
C GLY A 200 -12.98 -11.19 -11.73
N GLY A 201 -13.35 -11.35 -10.46
CA GLY A 201 -12.41 -11.20 -9.33
C GLY A 201 -11.44 -12.36 -9.21
N SER A 202 -10.33 -12.13 -8.53
CA SER A 202 -9.32 -13.16 -8.22
C SER A 202 -9.43 -13.63 -6.76
N LEU A 203 -9.24 -14.92 -6.56
CA LEU A 203 -8.94 -15.48 -5.24
C LEU A 203 -7.67 -14.83 -4.66
N ILE A 204 -7.47 -14.90 -3.36
CA ILE A 204 -6.33 -14.30 -2.63
C ILE A 204 -6.29 -12.74 -2.70
N ARG A 205 -7.17 -12.06 -3.45
CA ARG A 205 -7.09 -10.60 -3.57
C ARG A 205 -7.30 -9.87 -2.23
N PRO A 206 -8.27 -10.25 -1.37
CA PRO A 206 -8.41 -9.65 -0.04
C PRO A 206 -7.21 -9.89 0.87
N GLU A 207 -6.61 -11.06 0.81
CA GLU A 207 -5.51 -11.52 1.65
C GLU A 207 -4.16 -10.95 1.21
N ALA A 208 -4.02 -10.61 -0.05
CA ALA A 208 -2.76 -10.45 -0.76
C ALA A 208 -1.78 -9.45 -0.13
N THR A 209 -2.27 -8.33 0.43
CA THR A 209 -1.38 -7.33 1.04
C THR A 209 -0.76 -7.87 2.33
N GLY A 210 -1.57 -8.43 3.22
CA GLY A 210 -1.10 -9.03 4.46
C GLY A 210 -0.22 -10.25 4.21
N TYR A 211 -0.64 -11.15 3.32
CA TYR A 211 0.16 -12.32 2.92
C TYR A 211 1.50 -11.89 2.32
N GLY A 212 1.50 -10.90 1.44
CA GLY A 212 2.71 -10.37 0.82
C GLY A 212 3.71 -9.82 1.82
N ALA A 213 3.24 -9.04 2.81
CA ALA A 213 4.10 -8.50 3.86
C ALA A 213 4.77 -9.63 4.67
N VAL A 214 4.04 -10.70 4.97
CA VAL A 214 4.57 -11.85 5.70
C VAL A 214 5.51 -12.68 4.83
N TYR A 215 5.23 -12.88 3.55
CA TYR A 215 6.14 -13.56 2.62
C TYR A 215 7.45 -12.78 2.46
N PHE A 216 7.39 -11.45 2.33
CA PHE A 216 8.58 -10.62 2.27
C PHE A 216 9.41 -10.72 3.56
N ALA A 217 8.76 -10.69 4.73
CA ALA A 217 9.39 -10.90 6.03
C ALA A 217 10.07 -12.28 6.14
N ALA A 218 9.42 -13.32 5.63
CA ALA A 218 9.98 -14.68 5.60
C ALA A 218 11.24 -14.76 4.74
N GLU A 219 11.28 -14.11 3.56
CA GLU A 219 12.47 -14.04 2.71
C GLU A 219 13.60 -13.23 3.39
N MET A 220 13.26 -12.12 4.12
CA MET A 220 14.26 -11.39 4.91
C MET A 220 14.88 -12.26 6.02
N LEU A 221 14.07 -13.04 6.75
CA LEU A 221 14.59 -13.97 7.76
C LEU A 221 15.41 -15.09 7.13
N ALA A 222 14.96 -15.64 6.02
CA ALA A 222 15.68 -16.69 5.30
C ALA A 222 17.10 -16.25 4.89
N SER A 223 17.33 -14.97 4.59
CA SER A 223 18.66 -14.43 4.32
C SER A 223 19.62 -14.52 5.51
N ARG A 224 19.08 -14.73 6.73
CA ARG A 224 19.86 -14.97 7.97
C ARG A 224 19.78 -16.43 8.45
N GLY A 225 19.18 -17.32 7.65
CA GLY A 225 18.97 -18.72 8.06
C GLY A 225 17.88 -18.90 9.12
N GLU A 226 16.97 -17.94 9.25
CA GLU A 226 15.90 -17.94 10.24
C GLU A 226 14.52 -18.11 9.60
N THR A 227 13.51 -18.43 10.41
CA THR A 227 12.10 -18.54 10.01
C THR A 227 11.22 -17.70 10.95
N LEU A 228 9.93 -17.57 10.60
CA LEU A 228 8.93 -16.92 11.45
C LEU A 228 8.44 -17.82 12.61
N GLU A 229 8.73 -19.12 12.56
CA GLU A 229 8.27 -20.07 13.56
C GLU A 229 8.69 -19.66 14.99
N GLY A 230 7.73 -19.63 15.91
CA GLY A 230 7.92 -19.26 17.31
C GLY A 230 8.18 -17.78 17.58
N LYS A 231 8.32 -16.93 16.58
CA LYS A 231 8.60 -15.50 16.80
C LYS A 231 7.36 -14.74 17.25
N THR A 232 7.54 -13.90 18.26
CA THR A 232 6.50 -12.96 18.71
C THR A 232 6.45 -11.77 17.75
N CYS A 233 5.23 -11.42 17.31
CA CYS A 233 5.00 -10.39 16.30
C CYS A 233 4.04 -9.31 16.81
N LEU A 234 4.42 -8.05 16.68
CA LEU A 234 3.54 -6.91 16.88
C LEU A 234 2.87 -6.56 15.55
N VAL A 235 1.55 -6.39 15.58
CA VAL A 235 0.77 -5.99 14.39
C VAL A 235 -0.10 -4.81 14.78
N SER A 236 -0.04 -3.71 14.01
CA SER A 236 -0.97 -2.60 14.16
C SER A 236 -2.14 -2.71 13.19
N GLY A 237 -3.22 -1.95 13.47
CA GLY A 237 -4.45 -2.05 12.71
C GLY A 237 -5.32 -3.25 13.11
N SER A 238 -6.50 -3.30 12.57
CA SER A 238 -7.46 -4.43 12.68
C SER A 238 -8.33 -4.54 11.43
N GLY A 239 -7.93 -3.84 10.37
CA GLY A 239 -8.54 -3.92 9.06
C GLY A 239 -8.01 -5.10 8.25
N ASN A 240 -8.32 -5.08 6.95
CA ASN A 240 -8.01 -6.17 6.03
C ASN A 240 -6.53 -6.58 6.05
N VAL A 241 -5.60 -5.62 5.94
CA VAL A 241 -4.16 -5.91 5.95
C VAL A 241 -3.74 -6.60 7.24
N ALA A 242 -4.10 -6.04 8.40
CA ALA A 242 -3.74 -6.59 9.69
C ALA A 242 -4.32 -7.99 9.94
N GLN A 243 -5.60 -8.22 9.58
CA GLN A 243 -6.25 -9.52 9.73
C GLN A 243 -5.51 -10.61 8.94
N TYR A 244 -5.20 -10.35 7.68
CA TYR A 244 -4.51 -11.34 6.84
C TYR A 244 -3.00 -11.42 7.10
N THR A 245 -2.39 -10.38 7.65
CA THR A 245 -1.04 -10.48 8.22
C THR A 245 -1.03 -11.48 9.39
N VAL A 246 -1.96 -11.34 10.33
CA VAL A 246 -2.11 -12.28 11.45
C VAL A 246 -2.39 -13.70 10.96
N GLU A 247 -3.30 -13.87 9.99
CA GLU A 247 -3.62 -15.19 9.43
C GLU A 247 -2.38 -15.88 8.86
N LYS A 248 -1.59 -15.17 8.04
CA LYS A 248 -0.40 -15.75 7.43
C LYS A 248 0.74 -15.96 8.43
N LEU A 249 0.86 -15.12 9.45
CA LEU A 249 1.79 -15.34 10.56
C LEU A 249 1.48 -16.64 11.31
N LEU A 250 0.20 -16.89 11.57
CA LEU A 250 -0.25 -18.15 12.17
C LEU A 250 0.04 -19.37 11.28
N ASP A 251 -0.13 -19.23 9.96
CA ASP A 251 0.20 -20.29 8.99
C ASP A 251 1.69 -20.67 9.04
N LEU A 252 2.56 -19.71 9.33
CA LEU A 252 4.01 -19.91 9.42
C LEU A 252 4.53 -20.11 10.85
N GLY A 253 3.63 -20.40 11.79
CA GLY A 253 3.98 -20.76 13.18
C GLY A 253 4.42 -19.58 14.06
N ALA A 254 4.22 -18.35 13.63
CA ALA A 254 4.50 -17.17 14.45
C ALA A 254 3.40 -16.88 15.47
N ARG A 255 3.70 -16.06 16.46
CA ARG A 255 2.79 -15.66 17.54
C ARG A 255 2.49 -14.17 17.49
N PRO A 256 1.46 -13.72 16.77
CA PRO A 256 0.99 -12.34 16.83
C PRO A 256 0.35 -12.05 18.18
N VAL A 257 0.66 -10.88 18.78
CA VAL A 257 0.21 -10.54 20.13
C VAL A 257 -0.53 -9.20 20.22
N THR A 258 -0.57 -8.40 19.17
CA THR A 258 -1.25 -7.08 19.17
C THR A 258 -2.12 -6.90 17.95
N LEU A 259 -3.19 -6.12 18.11
CA LEU A 259 -3.98 -5.48 17.05
C LEU A 259 -4.45 -4.13 17.56
N SER A 260 -4.71 -3.18 16.67
CA SER A 260 -5.13 -1.83 17.07
C SER A 260 -6.24 -1.26 16.19
N ASP A 261 -6.88 -0.22 16.66
CA ASP A 261 -7.69 0.69 15.86
C ASP A 261 -7.45 2.15 16.29
N SER A 262 -8.23 3.10 15.75
CA SER A 262 -8.03 4.52 16.04
C SER A 262 -8.32 4.93 17.50
N SER A 263 -8.84 4.03 18.33
CA SER A 263 -9.15 4.27 19.75
C SER A 263 -8.11 3.71 20.71
N GLY A 264 -7.38 2.66 20.29
CA GLY A 264 -6.41 1.98 21.12
C GLY A 264 -5.93 0.66 20.52
N TYR A 265 -5.30 -0.15 21.34
CA TYR A 265 -4.78 -1.44 20.91
C TYR A 265 -5.04 -2.52 21.98
N ILE A 266 -5.06 -3.76 21.56
CA ILE A 266 -5.01 -4.92 22.44
C ILE A 266 -3.61 -5.53 22.45
N HIS A 267 -3.20 -6.02 23.62
CA HIS A 267 -2.04 -6.89 23.80
C HIS A 267 -2.51 -8.18 24.45
N ASP A 268 -2.37 -9.30 23.75
CA ASP A 268 -2.74 -10.64 24.23
C ASP A 268 -1.48 -11.46 24.48
N GLU A 269 -1.11 -11.61 25.75
CA GLU A 269 0.10 -12.34 26.16
C GLU A 269 0.09 -13.81 25.72
N ALA A 270 -1.08 -14.42 25.62
CA ALA A 270 -1.23 -15.79 25.13
C ALA A 270 -1.07 -15.91 23.61
N GLY A 271 -1.11 -14.80 22.92
CA GLY A 271 -1.13 -14.71 21.45
C GLY A 271 -2.54 -14.79 20.87
N ILE A 272 -2.66 -14.28 19.66
CA ILE A 272 -3.88 -14.30 18.86
C ILE A 272 -3.86 -15.57 18.01
N ASP A 273 -4.72 -16.53 18.35
CA ASP A 273 -4.90 -17.76 17.59
C ASP A 273 -5.98 -17.60 16.50
N ARG A 274 -6.28 -18.70 15.77
CA ARG A 274 -7.25 -18.68 14.66
C ARG A 274 -8.68 -18.34 15.11
N ASP A 275 -9.11 -18.77 16.30
CA ASP A 275 -10.47 -18.50 16.77
C ASP A 275 -10.61 -17.06 17.25
N LYS A 276 -9.58 -16.53 17.91
CA LYS A 276 -9.46 -15.12 18.25
C LYS A 276 -9.42 -14.23 16.99
N LEU A 277 -8.71 -14.65 15.95
CA LEU A 277 -8.71 -13.94 14.66
C LEU A 277 -10.10 -13.95 14.00
N LYS A 278 -10.82 -15.09 13.99
CA LYS A 278 -12.21 -15.15 13.51
C LYS A 278 -13.13 -14.19 14.27
N PHE A 279 -12.94 -14.07 15.59
CA PHE A 279 -13.67 -13.09 16.39
C PHE A 279 -13.38 -11.66 15.90
N VAL A 280 -12.11 -11.30 15.68
CA VAL A 280 -11.73 -9.98 15.15
C VAL A 280 -12.34 -9.75 13.78
N MET A 281 -12.30 -10.72 12.87
CA MET A 281 -12.91 -10.61 11.54
C MET A 281 -14.42 -10.37 11.64
N ALA A 282 -15.13 -11.12 12.48
CA ALA A 282 -16.56 -10.91 12.70
C ALA A 282 -16.85 -9.53 13.34
N LEU A 283 -16.04 -9.13 14.32
CA LEU A 283 -16.13 -7.84 14.98
C LEU A 283 -15.99 -6.68 13.99
N LYS A 284 -14.93 -6.70 13.17
CA LYS A 284 -14.57 -5.57 12.30
C LYS A 284 -15.36 -5.56 11.00
N ASN A 285 -15.56 -6.73 10.37
CA ASN A 285 -16.11 -6.81 9.01
C ASN A 285 -17.64 -6.90 9.00
N VAL A 286 -18.24 -7.49 10.05
CA VAL A 286 -19.70 -7.68 10.16
C VAL A 286 -20.31 -6.68 11.13
N ARG A 287 -19.87 -6.69 12.40
CA ARG A 287 -20.44 -5.84 13.45
C ARG A 287 -19.96 -4.38 13.41
N ARG A 288 -18.85 -4.11 12.71
CA ARG A 288 -18.18 -2.79 12.66
C ARG A 288 -17.80 -2.24 14.04
N GLY A 289 -17.53 -3.14 14.99
CA GLY A 289 -17.20 -2.84 16.38
C GLY A 289 -15.76 -2.34 16.58
N ARG A 290 -15.40 -2.06 17.83
CA ARG A 290 -14.09 -1.57 18.23
C ARG A 290 -13.23 -2.69 18.77
N ILE A 291 -11.90 -2.58 18.61
CA ILE A 291 -10.96 -3.63 19.06
C ILE A 291 -10.98 -3.83 20.58
N GLU A 292 -11.44 -2.86 21.35
CA GLU A 292 -11.66 -2.93 22.79
C GLU A 292 -12.55 -4.13 23.19
N GLU A 293 -13.54 -4.47 22.36
CA GLU A 293 -14.45 -5.60 22.62
C GLU A 293 -13.71 -6.95 22.68
N TYR A 294 -12.54 -7.05 22.04
CA TYR A 294 -11.70 -8.24 22.13
C TYR A 294 -11.23 -8.51 23.57
N ALA A 295 -10.75 -7.47 24.27
CA ALA A 295 -10.29 -7.64 25.66
C ALA A 295 -11.43 -7.97 26.62
N THR A 296 -12.68 -7.62 26.28
CA THR A 296 -13.86 -8.08 27.03
C THR A 296 -14.15 -9.57 26.81
N ALA A 297 -13.91 -10.06 25.59
CA ALA A 297 -14.14 -11.46 25.23
C ALA A 297 -13.02 -12.40 25.72
N TYR A 298 -11.77 -11.92 25.74
CA TYR A 298 -10.59 -12.73 26.07
C TYR A 298 -9.81 -12.13 27.25
N ARG A 299 -9.86 -12.79 28.40
CA ARG A 299 -9.22 -12.33 29.66
C ARG A 299 -7.68 -12.33 29.61
N THR A 300 -7.06 -12.98 28.63
CA THR A 300 -5.61 -12.98 28.42
C THR A 300 -5.12 -11.70 27.74
N ALA A 301 -6.04 -10.89 27.27
CA ALA A 301 -5.75 -9.64 26.58
C ALA A 301 -6.02 -8.43 27.47
N SER A 302 -5.16 -7.45 27.38
CA SER A 302 -5.37 -6.10 27.89
C SER A 302 -5.73 -5.14 26.76
N TYR A 303 -6.56 -4.14 27.03
CA TYR A 303 -6.82 -3.03 26.13
C TYR A 303 -6.16 -1.76 26.68
N VAL A 304 -5.46 -1.07 25.80
CA VAL A 304 -4.84 0.23 26.11
C VAL A 304 -5.43 1.28 25.19
N ARG A 305 -6.09 2.27 25.76
CA ARG A 305 -6.62 3.41 25.00
C ARG A 305 -5.47 4.27 24.50
N LEU A 306 -5.56 4.73 23.25
CA LEU A 306 -4.55 5.60 22.67
C LEU A 306 -4.58 6.98 23.35
N ASP A 307 -3.45 7.38 23.91
CA ASP A 307 -3.20 8.73 24.40
C ASP A 307 -2.27 9.47 23.43
N ARG A 308 -2.83 10.40 22.68
CA ARG A 308 -2.09 11.16 21.66
C ARG A 308 -1.13 12.20 22.25
N THR A 309 -1.19 12.45 23.55
CA THR A 309 -0.30 13.40 24.24
C THR A 309 1.08 12.81 24.53
N LEU A 310 1.23 11.48 24.45
CA LEU A 310 2.48 10.78 24.74
C LEU A 310 3.57 11.01 23.68
N GLY A 311 3.23 11.50 22.51
CA GLY A 311 4.17 11.66 21.40
C GLY A 311 4.71 10.34 20.81
N HIS A 312 4.19 9.20 21.26
CA HIS A 312 4.50 7.86 20.76
C HIS A 312 3.30 6.92 20.95
N ASN A 313 3.32 5.78 20.26
CA ASN A 313 2.30 4.75 20.41
C ASN A 313 2.80 3.63 21.33
N PRO A 314 2.19 3.42 22.52
CA PRO A 314 2.63 2.39 23.47
C PRO A 314 2.59 0.94 22.94
N LEU A 315 1.84 0.67 21.85
CA LEU A 315 1.88 -0.62 21.16
C LEU A 315 3.33 -1.03 20.81
N TRP A 316 4.14 -0.07 20.40
CA TRP A 316 5.52 -0.32 19.95
C TRP A 316 6.55 -0.47 21.08
N THR A 317 6.10 -0.43 22.33
CA THR A 317 6.97 -0.66 23.51
C THR A 317 7.01 -2.13 23.95
N HIS A 318 6.14 -2.99 23.43
CA HIS A 318 6.11 -4.41 23.78
C HIS A 318 7.31 -5.16 23.21
N LYS A 319 7.79 -6.16 23.95
CA LYS A 319 8.91 -7.01 23.52
C LYS A 319 8.46 -7.96 22.42
N ALA A 320 9.19 -8.00 21.31
CA ALA A 320 8.95 -8.88 20.19
C ALA A 320 10.20 -9.03 19.30
N GLN A 321 10.17 -9.96 18.38
CA GLN A 321 11.19 -10.14 17.35
C GLN A 321 10.83 -9.42 16.05
N CYS A 322 9.55 -9.36 15.71
CA CYS A 322 9.06 -8.83 14.44
C CYS A 322 7.95 -7.80 14.66
N ALA A 323 7.88 -6.79 13.80
CA ALA A 323 6.78 -5.82 13.79
C ALA A 323 6.21 -5.65 12.36
N PHE A 324 4.89 -5.56 12.28
CA PHE A 324 4.13 -5.43 11.05
C PHE A 324 3.17 -4.23 11.15
N PRO A 325 3.66 -2.99 10.89
CA PRO A 325 2.80 -1.83 10.88
C PRO A 325 1.81 -1.91 9.71
N SER A 326 0.51 -2.07 10.04
CA SER A 326 -0.55 -2.41 9.08
C SER A 326 -1.79 -1.51 9.22
N ALA A 327 -1.67 -0.34 9.86
CA ALA A 327 -2.78 0.57 10.10
C ALA A 327 -2.81 1.75 9.11
N THR A 328 -1.89 2.71 9.22
CA THR A 328 -1.95 3.95 8.45
C THR A 328 -0.56 4.57 8.23
N GLN A 329 -0.49 5.59 7.35
CA GLN A 329 0.74 6.37 7.15
C GLN A 329 1.18 7.07 8.45
N ASN A 330 2.50 7.21 8.61
CA ASN A 330 3.15 7.92 9.73
C ASN A 330 2.66 7.48 11.12
N GLU A 331 2.41 6.17 11.30
CA GLU A 331 2.04 5.60 12.60
C GLU A 331 3.23 5.25 13.50
N ILE A 332 4.45 5.23 12.94
CA ILE A 332 5.72 5.02 13.65
C ILE A 332 6.59 6.25 13.44
N ASN A 333 6.91 6.94 14.52
CA ASN A 333 7.85 8.02 14.52
C ASN A 333 9.23 7.58 15.06
N GLY A 334 10.21 8.51 15.14
CA GLY A 334 11.54 8.19 15.65
C GLY A 334 11.54 7.63 17.09
N VAL A 335 10.61 8.06 17.96
CA VAL A 335 10.49 7.53 19.34
C VAL A 335 9.96 6.09 19.32
N ASP A 336 8.96 5.83 18.47
CA ASP A 336 8.40 4.47 18.29
C ASP A 336 9.45 3.51 17.74
N ALA A 337 10.23 3.94 16.76
CA ALA A 337 11.32 3.15 16.20
C ALA A 337 12.37 2.79 17.26
N ALA A 338 12.77 3.76 18.09
CA ALA A 338 13.67 3.50 19.22
C ALA A 338 13.07 2.54 20.26
N ASN A 339 11.74 2.60 20.49
CA ASN A 339 11.05 1.67 21.37
C ASN A 339 11.08 0.25 20.82
N LEU A 340 10.78 0.07 19.52
CA LEU A 340 10.86 -1.23 18.84
C LEU A 340 12.28 -1.85 18.97
N LEU A 341 13.32 -1.08 18.69
CA LEU A 341 14.69 -1.54 18.80
C LEU A 341 15.04 -1.97 20.25
N ARG A 342 14.64 -1.16 21.24
CA ARG A 342 14.81 -1.50 22.67
C ARG A 342 14.00 -2.72 23.08
N GLY A 343 12.85 -2.93 22.48
CA GLY A 343 11.96 -4.09 22.68
C GLY A 343 12.50 -5.39 22.08
N GLY A 344 13.66 -5.33 21.36
CA GLY A 344 14.29 -6.48 20.73
C GLY A 344 13.80 -6.78 19.31
N VAL A 345 13.04 -5.87 18.70
CA VAL A 345 12.59 -6.02 17.30
C VAL A 345 13.78 -5.85 16.37
N TYR A 346 14.03 -6.84 15.54
CA TYR A 346 15.09 -6.85 14.53
C TYR A 346 14.57 -7.11 13.12
N LEU A 347 13.24 -7.24 12.98
CA LEU A 347 12.56 -7.26 11.71
C LEU A 347 11.32 -6.35 11.74
N VAL A 348 11.23 -5.44 10.78
CA VAL A 348 10.03 -4.64 10.51
C VAL A 348 9.62 -4.86 9.04
N ALA A 349 8.38 -5.26 8.78
CA ALA A 349 7.83 -5.38 7.43
C ALA A 349 6.54 -4.57 7.33
N GLU A 350 6.55 -3.53 6.51
CA GLU A 350 5.46 -2.57 6.42
C GLU A 350 4.28 -3.09 5.60
N GLY A 351 3.15 -3.34 6.27
CA GLY A 351 1.89 -3.69 5.62
C GLY A 351 1.12 -2.46 5.11
N ALA A 352 1.22 -1.33 5.82
CA ALA A 352 0.65 -0.05 5.39
C ALA A 352 1.55 0.69 4.39
N ASN A 353 1.04 1.75 3.77
CA ASN A 353 1.84 2.63 2.91
C ASN A 353 2.50 3.71 3.79
N MET A 354 3.83 3.80 3.73
CA MET A 354 4.64 4.79 4.45
C MET A 354 4.24 4.92 5.94
N PRO A 355 4.17 3.80 6.70
CA PRO A 355 3.76 3.85 8.10
C PRO A 355 4.84 4.44 9.00
N THR A 356 6.10 4.44 8.58
CA THR A 356 7.24 4.96 9.33
C THR A 356 7.66 6.31 8.75
N ASP A 357 7.85 7.32 9.62
CA ASP A 357 8.39 8.60 9.21
C ASP A 357 9.90 8.53 8.90
N LEU A 358 10.47 9.61 8.36
CA LEU A 358 11.89 9.63 7.95
C LEU A 358 12.85 9.39 9.13
N ASP A 359 12.52 9.89 10.33
CA ASP A 359 13.33 9.71 11.52
C ASP A 359 13.32 8.24 11.97
N GLY A 360 12.17 7.60 11.92
CA GLY A 360 12.01 6.17 12.20
C GLY A 360 12.74 5.30 11.18
N VAL A 361 12.64 5.60 9.89
CA VAL A 361 13.38 4.93 8.82
C VAL A 361 14.88 5.03 9.06
N ALA A 362 15.38 6.23 9.38
CA ALA A 362 16.80 6.43 9.67
C ALA A 362 17.28 5.57 10.85
N GLN A 363 16.47 5.42 11.90
CA GLN A 363 16.81 4.57 13.05
C GLN A 363 16.88 3.09 12.69
N PHE A 364 15.92 2.59 11.89
CA PHE A 364 15.92 1.19 11.45
C PHE A 364 17.11 0.87 10.54
N VAL A 365 17.44 1.77 9.60
CA VAL A 365 18.58 1.62 8.70
C VAL A 365 19.90 1.68 9.49
N ASN A 366 20.06 2.64 10.39
CA ASN A 366 21.24 2.78 11.24
C ASN A 366 21.38 1.60 12.22
N GLY A 367 20.26 1.10 12.74
CA GLY A 367 20.20 -0.09 13.59
C GLY A 367 20.49 -1.39 12.86
N LYS A 368 20.64 -1.37 11.52
CA LYS A 368 20.91 -2.53 10.66
C LYS A 368 19.95 -3.70 10.89
N ILE A 369 18.71 -3.39 11.20
CA ILE A 369 17.66 -4.41 11.29
C ILE A 369 17.19 -4.82 9.90
N LEU A 370 16.42 -5.89 9.81
CA LEU A 370 15.71 -6.28 8.60
C LEU A 370 14.49 -5.36 8.44
N TYR A 371 14.63 -4.28 7.68
CA TYR A 371 13.58 -3.31 7.47
C TYR A 371 13.05 -3.38 6.03
N GLY A 372 11.85 -3.95 5.86
CA GLY A 372 11.13 -4.04 4.60
C GLY A 372 10.19 -2.86 4.41
N PRO A 373 10.53 -1.88 3.53
CA PRO A 373 9.70 -0.70 3.29
C PRO A 373 8.39 -1.07 2.60
N GLY A 374 7.34 -0.28 2.84
CA GLY A 374 5.98 -0.56 2.36
C GLY A 374 5.90 -0.81 0.86
N LYS A 375 6.59 -0.02 0.03
CA LYS A 375 6.59 -0.21 -1.43
C LYS A 375 7.07 -1.59 -1.90
N ALA A 376 7.91 -2.27 -1.11
CA ALA A 376 8.35 -3.65 -1.38
C ALA A 376 7.50 -4.66 -0.59
N ALA A 377 7.41 -4.50 0.74
CA ALA A 377 6.77 -5.48 1.61
C ALA A 377 5.25 -5.62 1.35
N ASN A 378 4.52 -4.52 1.12
CA ASN A 378 3.07 -4.58 0.89
C ASN A 378 2.65 -4.68 -0.58
N ALA A 379 3.59 -4.92 -1.48
CA ALA A 379 3.31 -5.04 -2.92
C ALA A 379 2.41 -6.23 -3.29
N GLY A 380 2.16 -7.16 -2.37
CA GLY A 380 1.29 -8.32 -2.60
C GLY A 380 -0.10 -7.95 -3.10
N GLY A 381 -0.70 -6.89 -2.56
CA GLY A 381 -2.02 -6.43 -2.99
C GLY A 381 -2.08 -6.01 -4.46
N VAL A 382 -1.10 -5.24 -4.94
CA VAL A 382 -1.03 -4.86 -6.34
C VAL A 382 -0.55 -6.01 -7.22
N ALA A 383 0.29 -6.90 -6.71
CA ALA A 383 0.70 -8.11 -7.43
C ALA A 383 -0.52 -8.97 -7.78
N VAL A 384 -1.38 -9.31 -6.80
CA VAL A 384 -2.61 -10.07 -7.09
C VAL A 384 -3.61 -9.25 -7.92
N SER A 385 -3.61 -7.92 -7.83
CA SER A 385 -4.37 -7.11 -8.80
C SER A 385 -3.90 -7.30 -10.23
N GLY A 386 -2.58 -7.36 -10.48
CA GLY A 386 -2.03 -7.67 -11.79
C GLY A 386 -2.33 -9.10 -12.24
N LEU A 387 -2.31 -10.06 -11.31
CA LEU A 387 -2.77 -11.44 -11.60
C LEU A 387 -4.27 -11.49 -11.94
N GLU A 388 -5.11 -10.66 -11.29
CA GLU A 388 -6.52 -10.51 -11.67
C GLU A 388 -6.66 -9.94 -13.09
N MET A 389 -5.85 -8.94 -13.46
CA MET A 389 -5.82 -8.42 -14.83
C MET A 389 -5.44 -9.52 -15.85
N ALA A 390 -4.44 -10.35 -15.55
CA ALA A 390 -4.05 -11.47 -16.39
C ALA A 390 -5.20 -12.49 -16.55
N GLN A 391 -5.85 -12.89 -15.47
CA GLN A 391 -7.01 -13.77 -15.48
C GLN A 391 -8.17 -13.17 -16.30
N ASN A 392 -8.42 -11.86 -16.17
CA ASN A 392 -9.45 -11.17 -16.97
C ASN A 392 -9.14 -11.15 -18.46
N SER A 393 -7.87 -10.93 -18.84
CA SER A 393 -7.44 -10.94 -20.24
C SER A 393 -7.58 -12.31 -20.88
N MET A 394 -7.32 -13.39 -20.12
CA MET A 394 -7.50 -14.77 -20.55
C MET A 394 -8.95 -15.24 -20.47
N ARG A 395 -9.82 -14.52 -19.76
CA ARG A 395 -11.19 -14.95 -19.39
C ARG A 395 -11.22 -16.29 -18.65
N TYR A 396 -10.23 -16.53 -17.81
CA TYR A 396 -10.04 -17.77 -17.07
C TYR A 396 -9.59 -17.47 -15.63
N GLY A 397 -10.23 -18.12 -14.65
CA GLY A 397 -9.88 -18.00 -13.23
C GLY A 397 -8.90 -19.08 -12.78
N TRP A 398 -7.91 -18.70 -12.00
CA TRP A 398 -6.96 -19.63 -11.38
C TRP A 398 -7.45 -20.16 -10.05
N LEU A 399 -6.98 -21.35 -9.66
CA LEU A 399 -7.24 -21.91 -8.34
C LEU A 399 -6.53 -21.09 -7.24
N ARG A 400 -7.04 -21.20 -6.02
CA ARG A 400 -6.47 -20.48 -4.86
C ARG A 400 -4.97 -20.75 -4.70
N GLN A 401 -4.55 -22.00 -4.82
CA GLN A 401 -3.15 -22.37 -4.69
C GLN A 401 -2.28 -21.75 -5.80
N GLU A 402 -2.77 -21.74 -7.04
CA GLU A 402 -2.04 -21.13 -8.17
C GLU A 402 -1.80 -19.63 -7.95
N VAL A 403 -2.79 -18.91 -7.41
CA VAL A 403 -2.65 -17.47 -7.11
C VAL A 403 -1.70 -17.27 -5.95
N ASP A 404 -1.77 -18.08 -4.89
CA ASP A 404 -0.89 -17.96 -3.72
C ASP A 404 0.56 -18.28 -4.06
N ASP A 405 0.81 -19.33 -4.85
CA ASP A 405 2.15 -19.69 -5.33
C ASP A 405 2.76 -18.58 -6.18
N ARG A 406 1.98 -17.97 -7.07
CA ARG A 406 2.41 -16.82 -7.88
C ARG A 406 2.70 -15.60 -7.01
N LEU A 407 1.84 -15.31 -6.03
CA LEU A 407 2.08 -14.24 -5.06
C LEU A 407 3.39 -14.46 -4.31
N ARG A 408 3.61 -15.66 -3.77
CA ARG A 408 4.85 -16.01 -3.07
C ARG A 408 6.08 -15.85 -3.96
N LEU A 409 6.01 -16.30 -5.21
CA LEU A 409 7.09 -16.13 -6.18
C LEU A 409 7.39 -14.66 -6.47
N ILE A 410 6.35 -13.84 -6.66
CA ILE A 410 6.50 -12.40 -6.88
C ILE A 410 7.17 -11.74 -5.66
N MET A 411 6.72 -12.03 -4.44
CA MET A 411 7.29 -11.44 -3.23
C MET A 411 8.76 -11.84 -3.02
N ARG A 412 9.13 -13.08 -3.35
CA ARG A 412 10.53 -13.54 -3.39
C ARG A 412 11.34 -12.76 -4.43
N SER A 413 10.80 -12.57 -5.62
CA SER A 413 11.46 -11.81 -6.68
C SER A 413 11.67 -10.34 -6.29
N ILE A 414 10.69 -9.72 -5.62
CA ILE A 414 10.83 -8.35 -5.07
C ILE A 414 11.95 -8.31 -4.04
N HIS A 415 11.96 -9.24 -3.09
CA HIS A 415 13.02 -9.32 -2.07
C HIS A 415 14.41 -9.45 -2.73
N GLN A 416 14.56 -10.39 -3.67
CA GLN A 416 15.81 -10.61 -4.38
C GLN A 416 16.26 -9.36 -5.16
N ALA A 417 15.33 -8.67 -5.82
CA ALA A 417 15.64 -7.42 -6.53
C ALA A 417 16.15 -6.32 -5.56
N CYS A 418 15.53 -6.20 -4.39
CA CYS A 418 15.96 -5.23 -3.37
C CYS A 418 17.37 -5.56 -2.88
N VAL A 419 17.66 -6.84 -2.54
CA VAL A 419 18.96 -7.27 -2.03
C VAL A 419 20.08 -7.07 -3.06
N THR A 420 19.92 -7.66 -4.24
CA THR A 420 20.94 -7.59 -5.30
C THR A 420 21.22 -6.16 -5.74
N THR A 421 20.19 -5.32 -5.79
CA THR A 421 20.36 -3.91 -6.15
C THR A 421 21.09 -3.14 -5.05
N ALA A 422 20.72 -3.34 -3.77
CA ALA A 422 21.44 -2.71 -2.66
C ALA A 422 22.93 -3.10 -2.64
N GLU A 423 23.25 -4.38 -2.88
CA GLU A 423 24.62 -4.87 -3.00
C GLU A 423 25.36 -4.22 -4.17
N ARG A 424 24.75 -4.23 -5.37
CA ARG A 424 25.33 -3.62 -6.59
C ARG A 424 25.69 -2.15 -6.41
N PHE A 425 24.89 -1.41 -5.64
CA PHE A 425 25.11 0.02 -5.40
C PHE A 425 25.88 0.33 -4.10
N GLY A 426 26.40 -0.70 -3.39
CA GLY A 426 27.30 -0.54 -2.24
C GLY A 426 26.58 -0.16 -0.93
N VAL A 427 25.28 -0.46 -0.84
CA VAL A 427 24.44 -0.22 0.34
C VAL A 427 23.78 -1.52 0.82
N ALA A 428 24.53 -2.61 0.85
CA ALA A 428 24.05 -3.92 1.25
C ALA A 428 23.26 -3.87 2.57
N GLY A 429 22.13 -4.56 2.62
CA GLY A 429 21.21 -4.58 3.76
C GLY A 429 20.24 -3.39 3.85
N ASN A 430 20.38 -2.38 3.02
CA ASN A 430 19.45 -1.25 2.94
C ASN A 430 18.33 -1.56 1.93
N TYR A 431 17.23 -2.14 2.40
CA TYR A 431 16.08 -2.48 1.57
C TYR A 431 15.35 -1.25 1.02
N VAL A 432 15.42 -0.08 1.68
CA VAL A 432 14.80 1.16 1.18
C VAL A 432 15.51 1.60 -0.09
N ALA A 433 16.83 1.74 -0.05
CA ALA A 433 17.62 2.08 -1.23
C ALA A 433 17.48 1.00 -2.30
N GLY A 434 17.54 -0.29 -1.92
CA GLY A 434 17.37 -1.41 -2.85
C GLY A 434 16.05 -1.36 -3.61
N ALA A 435 14.93 -1.13 -2.91
CA ALA A 435 13.60 -1.03 -3.51
C ALA A 435 13.46 0.20 -4.42
N ASN A 436 13.90 1.37 -3.94
CA ASN A 436 13.82 2.61 -4.72
C ASN A 436 14.65 2.51 -6.00
N ILE A 437 15.89 2.03 -5.90
CA ILE A 437 16.79 1.91 -7.06
C ILE A 437 16.28 0.83 -8.02
N ALA A 438 15.90 -0.36 -7.55
CA ALA A 438 15.40 -1.43 -8.42
C ALA A 438 14.14 -1.01 -9.19
N GLY A 439 13.21 -0.37 -8.49
CA GLY A 439 12.00 0.17 -9.11
C GLY A 439 12.30 1.27 -10.13
N PHE A 440 13.20 2.18 -9.79
CA PHE A 440 13.61 3.28 -10.68
C PHE A 440 14.27 2.77 -11.96
N LEU A 441 15.28 1.89 -11.86
CA LEU A 441 16.02 1.41 -13.02
C LEU A 441 15.09 0.82 -14.08
N LYS A 442 14.12 -0.01 -13.69
CA LYS A 442 13.19 -0.60 -14.63
C LYS A 442 12.33 0.44 -15.36
N VAL A 443 11.83 1.44 -14.63
CA VAL A 443 11.03 2.53 -15.23
C VAL A 443 11.90 3.43 -16.10
N ALA A 444 13.09 3.79 -15.61
CA ALA A 444 14.02 4.67 -16.29
C ALA A 444 14.48 4.10 -17.64
N ASP A 445 14.90 2.83 -17.66
CA ASP A 445 15.30 2.13 -18.89
C ASP A 445 14.15 2.10 -19.89
N SER A 446 12.93 1.76 -19.42
CA SER A 446 11.75 1.76 -20.29
C SER A 446 11.41 3.16 -20.86
N MET A 447 11.62 4.22 -20.05
CA MET A 447 11.42 5.60 -20.52
C MET A 447 12.48 6.03 -21.55
N LEU A 448 13.74 5.56 -21.40
CA LEU A 448 14.78 5.79 -22.41
C LEU A 448 14.47 5.07 -23.72
N ASP A 449 14.06 3.80 -23.65
CA ASP A 449 13.71 2.99 -24.83
C ASP A 449 12.54 3.60 -25.62
N GLN A 450 11.59 4.21 -24.96
CA GLN A 450 10.40 4.83 -25.56
C GLN A 450 10.60 6.29 -25.98
N GLY A 451 11.66 6.94 -25.50
CA GLY A 451 12.00 8.32 -25.83
C GLY A 451 11.17 9.38 -25.08
N LEU A 452 10.99 10.52 -25.73
CA LEU A 452 10.19 11.63 -25.19
C LEU A 452 8.75 11.54 -25.73
N VAL A 453 7.89 10.94 -24.94
CA VAL A 453 6.46 10.77 -25.25
C VAL A 453 5.60 11.45 -24.20
#